data_badd2b0495f7b6ed03f64b4f1e8734a7
#
_entry.id   badd2b0495f7b6ed03f64b4f1e8734a7
#
_cell.length_a   1.000
_cell.length_b   1.000
_cell.length_c   1.000
_cell.angle_alpha   90.00
_cell.angle_beta   90.00
_cell.angle_gamma   90.00
#
_symmetry.space_group_name_H-M   'P 1'
#
loop_
_entity.id
_entity.type
_entity.pdbx_description
1 polymer ?
#
loop_
_entity_poly.entity_id
_entity_poly.type
_entity_poly.pdbx_seq_one_letter_code
_entity_poly.pdbx_strand_id
1 'polypeptide(L)'
;MKALNEAYAVLHDDATRKDYDNQRKRPVAAAPYINTAPAAREVGFYGQGLNALGCLAAGLVLLLLVRFNGLWFLWPLGILAMGVILFGVLIAHSAVANARESLRASHPARRFRAVQELAFWTIVVGAGYGLYLILTAV
;
A
#
# COMPACT_ATOMS: atom_id res chain seq x y z
N MET A 1 19.96 -22.36 -36.91
CA MET A 1 21.29 -22.91 -37.29
C MET A 1 22.43 -22.09 -36.66
N LYS A 2 22.46 -20.75 -36.68
CA LYS A 2 23.56 -19.94 -36.10
C LYS A 2 23.81 -20.20 -34.60
N ALA A 3 22.77 -20.17 -33.80
CA ALA A 3 22.88 -20.38 -32.34
C ALA A 3 23.40 -21.77 -31.93
N LEU A 4 23.10 -22.79 -32.76
CA LEU A 4 23.60 -24.16 -32.54
C LEU A 4 25.11 -24.28 -32.85
N ASN A 5 25.57 -23.60 -33.90
CA ASN A 5 27.00 -23.57 -34.26
C ASN A 5 27.82 -22.76 -33.22
N GLU A 6 27.26 -21.68 -32.69
CA GLU A 6 27.91 -20.89 -31.62
C GLU A 6 28.02 -21.70 -30.34
N ALA A 7 26.95 -22.39 -29.93
CA ALA A 7 26.98 -23.29 -28.79
C ALA A 7 27.96 -24.44 -28.95
N TYR A 8 28.04 -25.02 -30.12
CA TYR A 8 28.99 -26.11 -30.42
C TYR A 8 30.44 -25.62 -30.39
N ALA A 9 30.73 -24.44 -30.93
CA ALA A 9 32.07 -23.84 -30.91
C ALA A 9 32.58 -23.59 -29.48
N VAL A 10 31.68 -23.19 -28.56
CA VAL A 10 32.03 -22.97 -27.16
C VAL A 10 32.24 -24.28 -26.40
N LEU A 11 31.52 -25.35 -26.74
CA LEU A 11 31.53 -26.61 -25.99
C LEU A 11 32.56 -27.60 -26.51
N HIS A 12 33.05 -27.42 -27.74
CA HIS A 12 33.97 -28.36 -28.38
C HIS A 12 35.41 -28.25 -27.86
N ASP A 13 35.83 -27.07 -27.42
CA ASP A 13 37.15 -26.83 -26.87
C ASP A 13 37.12 -26.75 -25.35
N ASP A 14 37.90 -27.57 -24.66
CA ASP A 14 37.98 -27.64 -23.19
C ASP A 14 38.40 -26.31 -22.53
N ALA A 15 39.16 -25.45 -23.22
CA ALA A 15 39.58 -24.17 -22.72
C ALA A 15 38.39 -23.17 -22.70
N THR A 16 37.67 -23.08 -23.81
CA THR A 16 36.50 -22.23 -23.95
C THR A 16 35.34 -22.69 -23.06
N ARG A 17 35.18 -23.99 -22.85
CA ARG A 17 34.22 -24.56 -21.91
C ARG A 17 34.55 -24.16 -20.47
N LYS A 18 35.80 -24.24 -20.05
CA LYS A 18 36.22 -23.80 -18.69
C LYS A 18 36.01 -22.31 -18.49
N ASP A 19 36.27 -21.48 -19.48
CA ASP A 19 36.02 -20.03 -19.42
C ASP A 19 34.54 -19.72 -19.31
N TYR A 20 33.68 -20.39 -20.07
CA TYR A 20 32.22 -20.24 -19.96
C TYR A 20 31.71 -20.67 -18.59
N ASP A 21 32.17 -21.79 -18.05
CA ASP A 21 31.81 -22.27 -16.72
C ASP A 21 32.28 -21.32 -15.61
N ASN A 22 33.45 -20.71 -15.76
CA ASN A 22 33.97 -19.72 -14.84
C ASN A 22 33.20 -18.39 -14.91
N GLN A 23 32.78 -17.96 -16.09
CA GLN A 23 31.92 -16.79 -16.27
C GLN A 23 30.54 -17.01 -15.63
N ARG A 24 29.97 -18.22 -15.77
CA ARG A 24 28.70 -18.58 -15.16
C ARG A 24 28.78 -18.67 -13.63
N LYS A 25 29.93 -19.07 -13.08
CA LYS A 25 30.17 -19.14 -11.63
C LYS A 25 30.48 -17.77 -11.02
N ARG A 26 30.90 -16.77 -11.83
CA ARG A 26 31.00 -15.40 -11.33
C ARG A 26 29.61 -14.93 -10.94
N PRO A 27 29.38 -14.51 -9.68
CA PRO A 27 28.12 -13.89 -9.34
C PRO A 27 27.96 -12.73 -10.34
N VAL A 28 26.94 -12.82 -11.16
CA VAL A 28 26.53 -11.69 -12.01
C VAL A 28 26.39 -10.53 -11.03
N ALA A 29 27.34 -9.58 -11.13
CA ALA A 29 27.25 -8.36 -10.34
C ALA A 29 25.82 -7.87 -10.55
N ALA A 30 25.01 -7.97 -9.51
CA ALA A 30 23.60 -7.68 -9.60
C ALA A 30 23.50 -6.35 -10.33
N ALA A 31 22.95 -6.38 -11.55
CA ALA A 31 22.72 -5.17 -12.30
C ALA A 31 22.08 -4.20 -11.31
N PRO A 32 22.55 -2.95 -11.20
CA PRO A 32 22.00 -2.03 -10.22
C PRO A 32 20.49 -2.08 -10.38
N TYR A 33 19.83 -2.62 -9.37
CA TYR A 33 18.39 -2.77 -9.37
C TYR A 33 17.87 -1.34 -9.45
N ILE A 34 17.59 -0.88 -10.67
CA ILE A 34 16.90 0.39 -10.87
C ILE A 34 15.54 0.15 -10.26
N ASN A 35 15.42 0.56 -9.01
CA ASN A 35 14.21 0.42 -8.24
C ASN A 35 13.21 1.42 -8.82
N THR A 36 12.61 1.06 -9.96
CA THR A 36 11.54 1.80 -10.61
C THR A 36 10.22 1.63 -9.85
N ALA A 37 10.32 1.20 -8.56
CA ALA A 37 9.17 1.21 -7.70
C ALA A 37 8.67 2.66 -7.60
N PRO A 38 7.40 2.93 -7.95
CA PRO A 38 6.86 4.28 -7.90
C PRO A 38 7.07 4.89 -6.51
N ALA A 39 7.33 6.20 -6.46
CA ALA A 39 7.61 6.98 -5.25
C ALA A 39 6.63 6.74 -4.07
N ALA A 40 5.48 6.11 -4.33
CA ALA A 40 4.53 5.65 -3.32
C ALA A 40 5.12 4.68 -2.28
N ARG A 41 6.24 4.01 -2.57
CA ARG A 41 6.90 3.10 -1.62
C ARG A 41 7.85 3.82 -0.65
N GLU A 42 8.24 5.05 -0.97
CA GLU A 42 9.07 5.89 -0.10
C GLU A 42 8.27 6.64 0.97
N VAL A 43 6.95 6.69 0.84
CA VAL A 43 6.07 7.26 1.86
C VAL A 43 6.01 6.24 3.01
N GLY A 44 6.89 6.40 3.99
CA GLY A 44 6.92 5.55 5.18
C GLY A 44 5.56 5.51 5.90
N PHE A 45 5.42 4.59 6.84
CA PHE A 45 4.20 4.40 7.64
C PHE A 45 3.57 5.73 8.16
N TYR A 46 4.43 6.67 8.60
CA TYR A 46 3.98 7.99 9.06
C TYR A 46 3.35 8.82 7.94
N GLY A 47 3.89 8.78 6.73
CA GLY A 47 3.32 9.52 5.59
C GLY A 47 1.99 8.93 5.13
N GLN A 48 1.84 7.62 5.12
CA GLN A 48 0.56 6.97 4.82
C GLN A 48 -0.50 7.28 5.90
N GLY A 49 -0.11 7.24 7.17
CA GLY A 49 -0.98 7.62 8.28
C GLY A 49 -1.43 9.08 8.21
N LEU A 50 -0.52 10.00 7.90
CA LEU A 50 -0.81 11.42 7.75
C LEU A 50 -1.75 11.68 6.57
N ASN A 51 -1.56 11.00 5.43
CA ASN A 51 -2.46 11.09 4.28
C ASN A 51 -3.85 10.57 4.60
N ALA A 52 -3.95 9.43 5.30
CA ALA A 52 -5.23 8.88 5.73
C ALA A 52 -5.98 9.89 6.65
N LEU A 53 -5.29 10.45 7.62
CA LEU A 53 -5.83 11.43 8.55
C LEU A 53 -6.27 12.71 7.84
N GLY A 54 -5.49 13.18 6.87
CA GLY A 54 -5.83 14.32 6.02
C GLY A 54 -7.11 14.08 5.20
N CYS A 55 -7.25 12.91 4.58
CA CYS A 55 -8.46 12.55 3.85
C CYS A 55 -9.69 12.46 4.77
N LEU A 56 -9.55 11.84 5.95
CA LEU A 56 -10.63 11.75 6.92
C LEU A 56 -11.06 13.13 7.42
N ALA A 57 -10.11 14.00 7.74
CA ALA A 57 -10.39 15.37 8.18
C ALA A 57 -11.06 16.20 7.07
N ALA A 58 -10.55 16.14 5.84
CA ALA A 58 -11.13 16.84 4.70
C ALA A 58 -12.57 16.35 4.41
N GLY A 59 -12.79 15.04 4.41
CA GLY A 59 -14.11 14.45 4.21
C GLY A 59 -15.09 14.85 5.31
N LEU A 60 -14.64 14.89 6.57
CA LEU A 60 -15.46 15.34 7.70
C LEU A 60 -15.84 16.82 7.57
N VAL A 61 -14.89 17.69 7.25
CA VAL A 61 -15.14 19.12 7.03
C VAL A 61 -16.15 19.34 5.92
N LEU A 62 -16.00 18.64 4.78
CA LEU A 62 -16.95 18.71 3.68
C LEU A 62 -18.35 18.26 4.10
N LEU A 63 -18.46 17.17 4.87
CA LEU A 63 -19.73 16.64 5.33
C LEU A 63 -20.43 17.59 6.29
N LEU A 64 -19.70 18.19 7.23
CA LEU A 64 -20.20 19.21 8.14
C LEU A 64 -20.65 20.47 7.37
N LEU A 65 -19.87 20.90 6.39
CA LEU A 65 -20.21 22.05 5.55
C LEU A 65 -21.54 21.85 4.83
N VAL A 66 -21.76 20.67 4.24
CA VAL A 66 -23.04 20.32 3.60
C VAL A 66 -24.19 20.31 4.60
N ARG A 67 -23.96 19.73 5.80
CA ARG A 67 -24.98 19.59 6.83
C ARG A 67 -25.42 20.93 7.41
N PHE A 68 -24.46 21.83 7.70
CA PHE A 68 -24.78 23.13 8.35
C PHE A 68 -25.31 24.18 7.37
N ASN A 69 -24.95 24.13 6.09
CA ASN A 69 -25.46 25.10 5.13
C ASN A 69 -26.90 24.84 4.66
N GLY A 70 -27.44 23.63 4.87
CA GLY A 70 -28.85 23.30 4.56
C GLY A 70 -29.25 23.44 3.08
N LEU A 71 -28.29 23.67 2.20
CA LEU A 71 -28.52 23.92 0.78
C LEU A 71 -28.65 22.59 0.03
N TRP A 72 -29.85 22.29 -0.42
CA TRP A 72 -30.15 21.03 -1.09
C TRP A 72 -29.30 20.77 -2.34
N PHE A 73 -28.92 21.79 -3.07
CA PHE A 73 -28.06 21.62 -4.25
C PHE A 73 -26.62 21.15 -3.92
N LEU A 74 -26.19 21.22 -2.64
CA LEU A 74 -24.90 20.71 -2.15
C LEU A 74 -24.92 19.19 -1.90
N TRP A 75 -26.02 18.50 -2.14
CA TRP A 75 -26.12 17.05 -1.97
C TRP A 75 -25.04 16.23 -2.70
N PRO A 76 -24.64 16.58 -3.94
CA PRO A 76 -23.53 15.91 -4.63
C PRO A 76 -22.20 16.05 -3.85
N LEU A 77 -22.01 17.16 -3.14
CA LEU A 77 -20.82 17.37 -2.30
C LEU A 77 -20.82 16.43 -1.08
N GLY A 78 -21.98 16.07 -0.56
CA GLY A 78 -22.13 15.05 0.49
C GLY A 78 -21.69 13.66 0.01
N ILE A 79 -22.04 13.30 -1.22
CA ILE A 79 -21.57 12.04 -1.83
C ILE A 79 -20.06 12.05 -2.02
N LEU A 80 -19.50 13.18 -2.48
CA LEU A 80 -18.05 13.36 -2.58
C LEU A 80 -17.37 13.23 -1.22
N ALA A 81 -17.91 13.87 -0.18
CA ALA A 81 -17.40 13.79 1.19
C ALA A 81 -17.36 12.33 1.68
N MET A 82 -18.42 11.56 1.43
CA MET A 82 -18.47 10.13 1.76
C MET A 82 -17.38 9.35 1.02
N GLY A 83 -17.18 9.62 -0.28
CA GLY A 83 -16.12 9.02 -1.08
C GLY A 83 -14.73 9.30 -0.52
N VAL A 84 -14.47 10.54 -0.12
CA VAL A 84 -13.17 10.96 0.47
C VAL A 84 -12.94 10.26 1.82
N ILE A 85 -13.98 10.14 2.66
CA ILE A 85 -13.90 9.41 3.94
C ILE A 85 -13.60 7.92 3.69
N LEU A 86 -14.31 7.26 2.78
CA LEU A 86 -14.07 5.85 2.44
C LEU A 86 -12.65 5.65 1.91
N PHE A 87 -12.17 6.55 1.06
CA PHE A 87 -10.80 6.50 0.56
C PHE A 87 -9.78 6.66 1.69
N GLY A 88 -10.01 7.56 2.64
CA GLY A 88 -9.19 7.71 3.86
C GLY A 88 -9.13 6.43 4.69
N VAL A 89 -10.27 5.75 4.88
CA VAL A 89 -10.34 4.46 5.57
C VAL A 89 -9.53 3.37 4.85
N LEU A 90 -9.59 3.32 3.51
CA LEU A 90 -8.81 2.37 2.72
C LEU A 90 -7.30 2.62 2.84
N ILE A 91 -6.87 3.89 2.81
CA ILE A 91 -5.46 4.24 3.04
C ILE A 91 -5.04 3.84 4.46
N ALA A 92 -5.85 4.12 5.48
CA ALA A 92 -5.56 3.72 6.85
C ALA A 92 -5.43 2.20 6.98
N HIS A 93 -6.34 1.43 6.35
CA HIS A 93 -6.27 -0.03 6.33
C HIS A 93 -4.99 -0.54 5.66
N SER A 94 -4.62 0.03 4.51
CA SER A 94 -3.39 -0.33 3.80
C SER A 94 -2.14 0.01 4.62
N ALA A 95 -2.14 1.14 5.34
CA ALA A 95 -1.04 1.52 6.23
C ALA A 95 -0.86 0.52 7.38
N VAL A 96 -1.96 0.06 8.00
CA VAL A 96 -1.93 -0.98 9.03
C VAL A 96 -1.42 -2.32 8.47
N ALA A 97 -1.84 -2.70 7.25
CA ALA A 97 -1.37 -3.91 6.59
C ALA A 97 0.14 -3.84 6.31
N ASN A 98 0.63 -2.73 5.76
CA ASN A 98 2.06 -2.51 5.49
C ASN A 98 2.88 -2.49 6.79
N ALA A 99 2.36 -1.88 7.86
CA ALA A 99 3.02 -1.89 9.16
C ALA A 99 3.19 -3.31 9.71
N ARG A 100 2.20 -4.19 9.49
CA ARG A 100 2.31 -5.62 9.88
C ARG A 100 3.39 -6.36 9.10
N GLU A 101 3.49 -6.08 7.80
CA GLU A 101 4.50 -6.74 6.95
C GLU A 101 5.92 -6.31 7.32
N SER A 102 6.11 -5.09 7.83
CA SER A 102 7.40 -4.59 8.30
C SER A 102 7.85 -5.23 9.63
N LEU A 103 6.92 -5.85 10.38
CA LEU A 103 7.24 -6.53 11.64
C LEU A 103 7.99 -7.84 11.38
N ARG A 104 9.00 -8.12 12.23
CA ARG A 104 9.78 -9.35 12.19
C ARG A 104 8.86 -10.58 12.23
N ALA A 105 9.20 -11.64 11.48
CA ALA A 105 8.37 -12.85 11.37
C ALA A 105 8.03 -13.52 12.71
N SER A 106 8.89 -13.34 13.72
CA SER A 106 8.72 -13.86 15.08
C SER A 106 7.86 -13.01 16.01
N HIS A 107 7.38 -11.84 15.54
CA HIS A 107 6.64 -10.92 16.41
C HIS A 107 5.23 -11.45 16.71
N PRO A 108 4.79 -11.52 17.98
CA PRO A 108 3.50 -12.09 18.39
C PRO A 108 2.30 -11.37 17.72
N ALA A 109 2.41 -10.07 17.43
CA ALA A 109 1.37 -9.31 16.74
C ALA A 109 0.99 -9.88 15.37
N ARG A 110 1.90 -10.57 14.68
CA ARG A 110 1.63 -11.21 13.38
C ARG A 110 0.67 -12.40 13.49
N ARG A 111 0.65 -13.06 14.65
CA ARG A 111 -0.21 -14.21 14.92
C ARG A 111 -1.68 -13.82 15.11
N PHE A 112 -1.94 -12.59 15.58
CA PHE A 112 -3.29 -12.11 15.89
C PHE A 112 -3.90 -11.26 14.77
N ARG A 113 -3.64 -11.62 13.51
CA ARG A 113 -4.13 -10.89 12.35
C ARG A 113 -5.65 -10.68 12.38
N ALA A 114 -6.42 -11.74 12.68
CA ALA A 114 -7.88 -11.65 12.72
C ALA A 114 -8.38 -10.69 13.80
N VAL A 115 -7.73 -10.67 14.97
CA VAL A 115 -8.10 -9.75 16.07
C VAL A 115 -7.83 -8.29 15.68
N GLN A 116 -6.72 -8.02 15.00
CA GLN A 116 -6.38 -6.67 14.54
C GLN A 116 -7.34 -6.17 13.46
N GLU A 117 -7.73 -7.05 12.51
CA GLU A 117 -8.75 -6.73 11.51
C GLU A 117 -10.09 -6.41 12.17
N LEU A 118 -10.51 -7.25 13.10
CA LEU A 118 -11.76 -7.06 13.81
C LEU A 118 -11.73 -5.75 14.63
N ALA A 119 -10.63 -5.47 15.33
CA ALA A 119 -10.44 -4.23 16.07
C ALA A 119 -10.49 -3.00 15.14
N PHE A 120 -9.82 -3.05 13.99
CA PHE A 120 -9.84 -1.97 13.01
C PHE A 120 -11.27 -1.67 12.54
N TRP A 121 -12.01 -2.67 12.10
CA TRP A 121 -13.38 -2.50 11.63
C TRP A 121 -14.33 -2.08 12.74
N THR A 122 -14.14 -2.55 13.97
CA THR A 122 -14.95 -2.09 15.13
C THR A 122 -14.74 -0.61 15.38
N ILE A 123 -13.50 -0.11 15.29
CA ILE A 123 -13.18 1.32 15.43
C ILE A 123 -13.84 2.12 14.30
N VAL A 124 -13.75 1.67 13.06
CA VAL A 124 -14.34 2.35 11.90
C VAL A 124 -15.85 2.45 12.01
N VAL A 125 -16.53 1.34 12.36
CA VAL A 125 -17.98 1.30 12.53
C VAL A 125 -18.40 2.15 13.74
N GLY A 126 -17.67 2.07 14.84
CA GLY A 126 -17.94 2.87 16.04
C GLY A 126 -17.80 4.37 15.79
N ALA A 127 -16.74 4.78 15.07
CA ALA A 127 -16.54 6.18 14.68
C ALA A 127 -17.64 6.66 13.72
N GLY A 128 -18.03 5.84 12.75
CA GLY A 128 -19.11 6.14 11.81
C GLY A 128 -20.45 6.30 12.53
N TYR A 129 -20.76 5.42 13.49
CA TYR A 129 -21.98 5.51 14.29
C TYR A 129 -21.96 6.74 15.20
N GLY A 130 -20.84 7.05 15.84
CA GLY A 130 -20.67 8.26 16.64
C GLY A 130 -20.89 9.54 15.82
N LEU A 131 -20.32 9.58 14.60
CA LEU A 131 -20.53 10.69 13.69
C LEU A 131 -22.01 10.82 13.28
N TYR A 132 -22.68 9.69 12.99
CA TYR A 132 -24.11 9.67 12.69
C TYR A 132 -24.93 10.26 13.85
N LEU A 133 -24.65 9.88 15.10
CA LEU A 133 -25.36 10.42 16.28
C LEU A 133 -25.15 11.93 16.41
N ILE A 134 -23.92 12.43 16.20
CA ILE A 134 -23.62 13.86 16.25
C ILE A 134 -24.42 14.62 15.20
N LEU A 135 -24.46 14.10 13.95
CA LEU A 135 -25.17 14.74 12.84
C LEU A 135 -26.68 14.71 12.99
N THR A 136 -27.24 13.76 13.75
CA THR A 136 -28.67 13.67 14.01
C THR A 136 -29.11 14.44 15.27
N ALA A 137 -28.19 14.66 16.21
CA ALA A 137 -28.48 15.39 17.46
C ALA A 137 -28.42 16.92 17.27
N VAL A 138 -27.77 17.41 16.20
CA VAL A 138 -27.66 18.82 15.83
C VAL A 138 -28.62 19.14 14.70
#